data_4e654c5a7a10824be6d8a202717702ce
#
_entry.id   4e654c5a7a10824be6d8a202717702ce
#
_cell.length_a   1.000
_cell.length_b   1.000
_cell.length_c   1.000
_cell.angle_alpha   90.00
_cell.angle_beta   90.00
_cell.angle_gamma   90.00
#
_symmetry.space_group_name_H-M   'P 1'
#
loop_
_entity.id
_entity.type
_entity.pdbx_description
1 polymer ?
#
loop_
_entity_poly.entity_id
_entity_poly.type
_entity_poly.pdbx_seq_one_letter_code
_entity_poly.pdbx_strand_id
1 'polypeptide(L)'
;MAVALDGKFRRTPAIDVINAALVETLNTPDGRLIVSMPPQEGKSTLTTKWAPTWLLEDDPDRRIVIASFGATVARRMGRLVRNEITGHAAELSIRIADDVAAQNEFQIAEHQGGIYAAGIAGQFTSRPADILLIDDPLKDRVEADSEIFRDRVWDWWTDVASARLAPGAPVILILTRWHHDDLAGRLLAEEDGHLWRVVNIPAQADHSPEKGQTDILGREPGEFMLSARTFKDKKTGEMKPRSLAQWERRKAQAGPRTWAALYQGRPSPLAGDLFPETWARYSQPLWTERADGSRWIPGNNFELVHSYDLAFKDTKSSDYVVGQVWLRIGADVYLVDQVRARLSFTATLDAIRGLTAKWPQAAAKFVEDKANGPAVINALSRQIPGLIPIEPEGSKYARAAAISPFVHSLNVYLPDAALLPNVEELLEEARAFPNGAHDDTIDALSQAVNRLLLMPLWSDEDDHVDGDDFLDDNPRSWASAGY
;
A
#
# COMPACT_ATOMS: atom_id res chain seq x y z
N MET A 1 -15.80 -30.19 -13.33
CA MET A 1 -16.23 -30.37 -11.92
C MET A 1 -17.00 -29.13 -11.41
N ALA A 2 -16.41 -27.97 -11.14
CA ALA A 2 -17.10 -26.82 -10.53
C ALA A 2 -18.46 -26.44 -11.15
N VAL A 3 -18.53 -26.34 -12.47
CA VAL A 3 -19.77 -26.02 -13.19
C VAL A 3 -20.84 -27.13 -13.06
N ALA A 4 -20.42 -28.38 -12.93
CA ALA A 4 -21.35 -29.50 -12.81
C ALA A 4 -21.93 -29.65 -11.40
N LEU A 5 -21.12 -29.37 -10.38
CA LEU A 5 -21.47 -29.58 -8.97
C LEU A 5 -22.02 -28.33 -8.28
N ASP A 6 -21.64 -27.11 -8.71
CA ASP A 6 -22.09 -25.85 -8.12
C ASP A 6 -22.83 -25.00 -9.13
N GLY A 7 -24.15 -25.05 -9.09
CA GLY A 7 -25.01 -24.23 -9.98
C GLY A 7 -24.85 -22.70 -9.81
N LYS A 8 -24.11 -22.26 -8.78
CA LYS A 8 -23.77 -20.85 -8.57
C LYS A 8 -22.40 -20.47 -9.12
N PHE A 9 -21.56 -21.45 -9.44
CA PHE A 9 -20.23 -21.20 -10.02
C PHE A 9 -20.39 -20.62 -11.43
N ARG A 10 -19.78 -19.47 -11.64
CA ARG A 10 -19.86 -18.78 -12.93
C ARG A 10 -18.55 -18.90 -13.68
N ARG A 11 -18.64 -19.48 -14.86
CA ARG A 11 -17.56 -19.51 -15.82
C ARG A 11 -17.50 -18.17 -16.54
N THR A 12 -16.33 -17.52 -16.51
CA THR A 12 -16.03 -16.29 -17.24
C THR A 12 -14.73 -16.47 -18.02
N PRO A 13 -14.44 -15.67 -19.06
CA PRO A 13 -13.16 -15.76 -19.78
C PRO A 13 -11.94 -15.71 -18.85
N ALA A 14 -11.99 -14.88 -17.80
CA ALA A 14 -10.94 -14.81 -16.79
C ALA A 14 -10.73 -16.15 -16.05
N ILE A 15 -11.82 -16.78 -15.63
CA ILE A 15 -11.79 -18.08 -14.96
C ILE A 15 -11.26 -19.16 -15.91
N ASP A 16 -11.59 -19.11 -17.19
CA ASP A 16 -11.10 -20.07 -18.20
C ASP A 16 -9.58 -19.96 -18.39
N VAL A 17 -9.05 -18.74 -18.47
CA VAL A 17 -7.60 -18.49 -18.56
C VAL A 17 -6.88 -19.02 -17.33
N ILE A 18 -7.39 -18.72 -16.12
CA ILE A 18 -6.78 -19.23 -14.88
C ILE A 18 -6.84 -20.75 -14.83
N ASN A 19 -7.98 -21.35 -15.21
CA ASN A 19 -8.14 -22.80 -15.21
C ASN A 19 -7.17 -23.49 -16.17
N ALA A 20 -6.99 -22.96 -17.38
CA ALA A 20 -6.04 -23.49 -18.35
C ALA A 20 -4.59 -23.44 -17.80
N ALA A 21 -4.18 -22.29 -17.26
CA ALA A 21 -2.85 -22.14 -16.66
C ALA A 21 -2.64 -23.06 -15.45
N LEU A 22 -3.67 -23.21 -14.61
CA LEU A 22 -3.65 -24.06 -13.43
C LEU A 22 -3.46 -25.53 -13.83
N VAL A 23 -4.26 -26.06 -14.76
CA VAL A 23 -4.18 -27.43 -15.23
C VAL A 23 -2.80 -27.74 -15.85
N GLU A 24 -2.28 -26.81 -16.67
CA GLU A 24 -0.96 -26.96 -17.27
C GLU A 24 0.14 -26.99 -16.19
N THR A 25 0.11 -26.07 -15.23
CA THR A 25 1.10 -25.99 -14.15
C THR A 25 1.06 -27.24 -13.26
N LEU A 26 -0.13 -27.73 -12.91
CA LEU A 26 -0.30 -28.90 -12.06
C LEU A 26 0.17 -30.19 -12.72
N ASN A 27 0.20 -30.26 -14.05
CA ASN A 27 0.71 -31.36 -14.84
C ASN A 27 2.20 -31.21 -15.23
N THR A 28 2.84 -30.11 -14.83
CA THR A 28 4.26 -29.85 -15.12
C THR A 28 5.08 -30.12 -13.85
N PRO A 29 6.07 -31.01 -13.87
CA PRO A 29 6.97 -31.20 -12.73
C PRO A 29 7.64 -29.86 -12.35
N ASP A 30 7.68 -29.57 -11.05
CA ASP A 30 8.16 -28.30 -10.51
C ASP A 30 7.46 -27.05 -11.09
N GLY A 31 6.21 -27.21 -11.54
CA GLY A 31 5.44 -26.10 -12.13
C GLY A 31 5.31 -24.93 -11.15
N ARG A 32 5.46 -23.71 -11.65
CA ARG A 32 5.39 -22.45 -10.88
C ARG A 32 4.39 -21.50 -11.51
N LEU A 33 3.38 -21.10 -10.76
CA LEU A 33 2.31 -20.22 -11.26
C LEU A 33 2.00 -19.12 -10.27
N ILE A 34 2.00 -17.88 -10.76
CA ILE A 34 1.50 -16.70 -10.05
C ILE A 34 0.21 -16.25 -10.75
N VAL A 35 -0.88 -16.14 -9.98
CA VAL A 35 -2.18 -15.66 -10.46
C VAL A 35 -2.57 -14.39 -9.73
N SER A 36 -2.78 -13.30 -10.48
CA SER A 36 -3.36 -12.08 -9.96
C SER A 36 -4.59 -11.66 -10.78
N MET A 37 -5.62 -11.23 -10.07
CA MET A 37 -6.89 -10.77 -10.65
C MET A 37 -7.61 -9.89 -9.61
N PRO A 38 -8.49 -8.97 -10.03
CA PRO A 38 -9.25 -8.14 -9.10
C PRO A 38 -9.91 -8.92 -7.96
N PRO A 39 -10.05 -8.30 -6.77
CA PRO A 39 -10.67 -8.95 -5.63
C PRO A 39 -12.09 -9.41 -5.93
N GLN A 40 -12.46 -10.59 -5.39
CA GLN A 40 -13.81 -11.12 -5.43
C GLN A 40 -14.34 -11.51 -6.83
N GLU A 41 -13.47 -11.75 -7.79
CA GLU A 41 -13.83 -12.22 -9.14
C GLU A 41 -13.68 -13.75 -9.31
N GLY A 42 -13.55 -14.50 -8.22
CA GLY A 42 -13.64 -15.97 -8.20
C GLY A 42 -12.31 -16.72 -8.20
N LYS A 43 -11.14 -16.02 -8.22
CA LYS A 43 -9.82 -16.68 -8.25
C LYS A 43 -9.67 -17.74 -7.15
N SER A 44 -9.83 -17.38 -5.87
CA SER A 44 -9.67 -18.32 -4.74
C SER A 44 -10.75 -19.43 -4.75
N THR A 45 -11.96 -19.14 -5.24
CA THR A 45 -12.99 -20.19 -5.37
C THR A 45 -12.57 -21.28 -6.35
N LEU A 46 -11.95 -20.92 -7.47
CA LEU A 46 -11.41 -21.90 -8.40
C LEU A 46 -10.20 -22.63 -7.82
N THR A 47 -9.22 -21.88 -7.29
CA THR A 47 -7.87 -22.39 -6.99
C THR A 47 -7.75 -23.05 -5.63
N THR A 48 -8.51 -22.62 -4.60
CA THR A 48 -8.41 -23.16 -3.23
C THR A 48 -9.64 -23.92 -2.75
N LYS A 49 -10.68 -24.03 -3.59
CA LYS A 49 -11.85 -24.85 -3.32
C LYS A 49 -11.99 -25.96 -4.37
N TRP A 50 -12.17 -25.60 -5.65
CA TRP A 50 -12.48 -26.56 -6.70
C TRP A 50 -11.24 -27.31 -7.22
N ALA A 51 -10.09 -26.67 -7.33
CA ALA A 51 -8.88 -27.34 -7.78
C ALA A 51 -8.41 -28.44 -6.79
N PRO A 52 -8.34 -28.18 -5.47
CA PRO A 52 -8.02 -29.24 -4.51
C PRO A 52 -9.03 -30.41 -4.53
N THR A 53 -10.32 -30.11 -4.65
CA THR A 53 -11.35 -31.15 -4.76
C THR A 53 -11.15 -32.02 -6.01
N TRP A 54 -10.86 -31.38 -7.15
CA TRP A 54 -10.57 -32.08 -8.41
C TRP A 54 -9.28 -32.90 -8.33
N LEU A 55 -8.24 -32.35 -7.74
CA LEU A 55 -6.94 -33.01 -7.59
C LEU A 55 -7.02 -34.28 -6.73
N LEU A 56 -7.80 -34.23 -5.64
CA LEU A 56 -8.01 -35.42 -4.77
C LEU A 56 -8.94 -36.43 -5.42
N GLU A 57 -9.87 -36.03 -6.28
CA GLU A 57 -10.68 -36.96 -7.08
C GLU A 57 -9.86 -37.64 -8.17
N ASP A 58 -8.88 -36.92 -8.76
CA ASP A 58 -7.97 -37.46 -9.78
C ASP A 58 -6.91 -38.41 -9.19
N ASP A 59 -6.34 -38.00 -8.03
CA ASP A 59 -5.34 -38.78 -7.31
C ASP A 59 -5.51 -38.56 -5.80
N PRO A 60 -6.20 -39.50 -5.11
CA PRO A 60 -6.53 -39.34 -3.69
C PRO A 60 -5.34 -39.52 -2.74
N ASP A 61 -4.17 -39.91 -3.22
CA ASP A 61 -2.94 -40.01 -2.43
C ASP A 61 -2.14 -38.70 -2.39
N ARG A 62 -2.53 -37.65 -3.13
CA ARG A 62 -1.88 -36.33 -3.15
C ARG A 62 -2.02 -35.60 -1.82
N ARG A 63 -0.91 -35.11 -1.29
CA ARG A 63 -0.85 -34.25 -0.10
C ARG A 63 -0.85 -32.79 -0.52
N ILE A 64 -1.99 -32.15 -0.37
CA ILE A 64 -2.18 -30.76 -0.79
C ILE A 64 -2.07 -29.85 0.43
N VAL A 65 -1.19 -28.87 0.35
CA VAL A 65 -1.03 -27.86 1.38
C VAL A 65 -1.62 -26.54 0.91
N ILE A 66 -2.46 -25.93 1.76
CA ILE A 66 -3.05 -24.60 1.52
C ILE A 66 -2.51 -23.63 2.58
N ALA A 67 -1.80 -22.58 2.13
CA ALA A 67 -1.27 -21.55 2.97
C ALA A 67 -1.99 -20.21 2.72
N SER A 68 -2.17 -19.39 3.77
CA SER A 68 -2.70 -18.02 3.65
C SER A 68 -2.15 -17.15 4.78
N PHE A 69 -2.34 -15.81 4.71
CA PHE A 69 -1.85 -14.88 5.73
C PHE A 69 -2.22 -15.26 7.18
N GLY A 70 -3.33 -15.94 7.39
CA GLY A 70 -3.82 -16.26 8.74
C GLY A 70 -4.44 -17.64 8.86
N ALA A 71 -4.23 -18.30 10.02
CA ALA A 71 -4.71 -19.66 10.29
C ALA A 71 -6.26 -19.80 10.16
N THR A 72 -7.02 -18.77 10.53
CA THR A 72 -8.49 -18.78 10.40
C THR A 72 -8.93 -18.80 8.94
N VAL A 73 -8.22 -18.08 8.06
CA VAL A 73 -8.53 -18.04 6.63
C VAL A 73 -8.16 -19.36 5.96
N ALA A 74 -6.96 -19.88 6.23
CA ALA A 74 -6.53 -21.18 5.74
C ALA A 74 -7.48 -22.31 6.19
N ARG A 75 -7.86 -22.33 7.46
CA ARG A 75 -8.85 -23.29 8.00
C ARG A 75 -10.19 -23.20 7.27
N ARG A 76 -10.65 -21.98 6.95
CA ARG A 76 -11.88 -21.80 6.16
C ARG A 76 -11.75 -22.42 4.77
N MET A 77 -10.59 -22.32 4.12
CA MET A 77 -10.34 -22.92 2.81
C MET A 77 -10.37 -24.45 2.89
N GLY A 78 -9.65 -25.06 3.83
CA GLY A 78 -9.72 -26.49 4.07
C GLY A 78 -11.13 -27.00 4.34
N ARG A 79 -11.90 -26.25 5.18
CA ARG A 79 -13.30 -26.56 5.43
C ARG A 79 -14.17 -26.50 4.16
N LEU A 80 -13.92 -25.56 3.25
CA LEU A 80 -14.67 -25.49 1.99
C LEU A 80 -14.42 -26.75 1.15
N VAL A 81 -13.17 -27.18 0.97
CA VAL A 81 -12.85 -28.41 0.23
C VAL A 81 -13.51 -29.61 0.89
N ARG A 82 -13.38 -29.77 2.21
CA ARG A 82 -14.00 -30.86 2.96
C ARG A 82 -15.52 -30.91 2.75
N ASN A 83 -16.18 -29.76 2.83
CA ASN A 83 -17.63 -29.68 2.66
C ASN A 83 -18.07 -30.01 1.23
N GLU A 84 -17.28 -29.68 0.20
CA GLU A 84 -17.58 -30.09 -1.18
C GLU A 84 -17.48 -31.62 -1.33
N ILE A 85 -16.42 -32.23 -0.81
CA ILE A 85 -16.26 -33.70 -0.86
C ILE A 85 -17.44 -34.37 -0.13
N THR A 86 -17.78 -33.89 1.06
CA THR A 86 -18.90 -34.45 1.84
C THR A 86 -20.25 -34.18 1.21
N GLY A 87 -20.48 -32.98 0.69
CA GLY A 87 -21.75 -32.58 0.09
C GLY A 87 -22.05 -33.26 -1.23
N HIS A 88 -21.01 -33.66 -1.98
CA HIS A 88 -21.08 -34.34 -3.28
C HIS A 88 -20.66 -35.80 -3.20
N ALA A 89 -20.89 -36.42 -2.05
CA ALA A 89 -20.53 -37.81 -1.85
C ALA A 89 -21.21 -38.82 -2.81
N ALA A 90 -22.29 -38.45 -3.45
CA ALA A 90 -22.95 -39.25 -4.47
C ALA A 90 -22.27 -39.17 -5.86
N GLU A 91 -21.63 -38.04 -6.14
CA GLU A 91 -21.05 -37.71 -7.44
C GLU A 91 -19.53 -37.95 -7.47
N LEU A 92 -18.85 -37.90 -6.30
CA LEU A 92 -17.41 -38.09 -6.16
C LEU A 92 -17.07 -39.51 -5.73
N SER A 93 -15.91 -40.01 -6.18
CA SER A 93 -15.42 -41.35 -5.80
C SER A 93 -14.75 -41.36 -4.43
N ILE A 94 -14.24 -40.19 -3.97
CA ILE A 94 -13.52 -40.04 -2.70
C ILE A 94 -14.45 -39.73 -1.51
N ARG A 95 -13.96 -40.09 -0.31
CA ARG A 95 -14.60 -39.82 0.98
C ARG A 95 -13.57 -39.29 1.96
N ILE A 96 -14.04 -38.52 2.95
CA ILE A 96 -13.19 -38.12 4.08
C ILE A 96 -13.04 -39.26 5.05
N ALA A 97 -11.84 -39.50 5.57
CA ALA A 97 -11.58 -40.47 6.63
C ALA A 97 -12.21 -40.02 7.94
N ASP A 98 -12.83 -40.95 8.68
CA ASP A 98 -13.56 -40.60 9.91
C ASP A 98 -12.66 -40.16 11.06
N ASP A 99 -11.43 -40.65 11.10
CA ASP A 99 -10.43 -40.40 12.15
C ASP A 99 -9.60 -39.15 11.94
N VAL A 100 -9.49 -38.65 10.69
CA VAL A 100 -8.78 -37.38 10.34
C VAL A 100 -9.69 -36.50 9.52
N ALA A 101 -10.63 -35.80 10.20
CA ALA A 101 -11.68 -35.03 9.58
C ALA A 101 -11.76 -33.57 10.08
N ALA A 102 -10.66 -32.99 10.56
CA ALA A 102 -10.63 -31.62 11.05
C ALA A 102 -10.79 -30.60 9.90
N GLN A 103 -11.17 -29.35 10.25
CA GLN A 103 -11.39 -28.29 9.25
C GLN A 103 -10.11 -27.83 8.54
N ASN A 104 -8.98 -27.92 9.20
CA ASN A 104 -7.67 -27.54 8.70
C ASN A 104 -6.79 -28.73 8.30
N GLU A 105 -7.22 -29.95 8.60
CA GLU A 105 -6.49 -31.15 8.25
C GLU A 105 -7.50 -32.30 8.12
N PHE A 106 -7.55 -32.91 6.93
CA PHE A 106 -8.31 -34.12 6.71
C PHE A 106 -7.63 -35.01 5.67
N GLN A 107 -7.92 -36.27 5.76
CA GLN A 107 -7.38 -37.28 4.89
C GLN A 107 -8.49 -37.95 4.08
N ILE A 108 -8.15 -38.46 2.90
CA ILE A 108 -9.06 -39.26 2.09
C ILE A 108 -9.08 -40.69 2.64
N ALA A 109 -10.28 -41.25 2.80
CA ALA A 109 -10.46 -42.58 3.32
C ALA A 109 -9.74 -43.63 2.46
N GLU A 110 -9.03 -44.52 3.11
CA GLU A 110 -8.24 -45.58 2.48
C GLU A 110 -7.02 -45.12 1.67
N HIS A 111 -6.67 -43.78 1.74
CA HIS A 111 -5.56 -43.18 1.02
C HIS A 111 -4.66 -42.35 1.95
N GLN A 112 -3.46 -42.02 1.46
CA GLN A 112 -2.48 -41.20 2.22
C GLN A 112 -2.62 -39.71 1.97
N GLY A 113 -3.34 -39.32 0.93
CA GLY A 113 -3.52 -37.93 0.56
C GLY A 113 -4.62 -37.23 1.33
N GLY A 114 -4.67 -35.91 1.16
CA GLY A 114 -5.62 -35.04 1.85
C GLY A 114 -5.21 -33.59 1.82
N ILE A 115 -5.81 -32.80 2.68
CA ILE A 115 -5.55 -31.36 2.81
C ILE A 115 -4.92 -31.06 4.16
N TYR A 116 -3.88 -30.22 4.13
CA TYR A 116 -3.39 -29.52 5.30
C TYR A 116 -3.44 -28.01 5.04
N ALA A 117 -4.17 -27.26 5.86
CA ALA A 117 -4.36 -25.82 5.69
C ALA A 117 -3.82 -25.05 6.91
N ALA A 118 -2.86 -24.16 6.68
CA ALA A 118 -2.16 -23.41 7.73
C ALA A 118 -1.95 -21.94 7.38
N GLY A 119 -1.88 -21.07 8.40
CA GLY A 119 -1.40 -19.70 8.23
C GLY A 119 0.12 -19.65 8.06
N ILE A 120 0.62 -18.61 7.39
CA ILE A 120 2.06 -18.39 7.17
C ILE A 120 2.85 -18.36 8.49
N ALA A 121 2.30 -17.81 9.56
CA ALA A 121 2.91 -17.84 10.89
C ALA A 121 2.62 -19.14 11.68
N GLY A 122 1.94 -20.12 11.08
CA GLY A 122 1.53 -21.36 11.72
C GLY A 122 2.60 -22.44 11.68
N GLN A 123 2.34 -23.56 12.37
CA GLN A 123 3.20 -24.73 12.34
C GLN A 123 3.08 -25.45 10.99
N PHE A 124 3.94 -25.10 10.06
CA PHE A 124 4.08 -25.75 8.76
C PHE A 124 5.14 -26.84 8.76
N THR A 125 5.77 -27.09 9.90
CA THR A 125 6.87 -28.02 10.07
C THR A 125 6.38 -29.47 10.02
N SER A 126 7.12 -30.34 9.32
CA SER A 126 6.92 -31.79 9.25
C SER A 126 5.81 -32.30 8.31
N ARG A 127 5.27 -31.47 7.42
CA ARG A 127 4.29 -31.92 6.42
C ARG A 127 4.88 -31.79 5.01
N PRO A 128 5.17 -32.88 4.30
CA PRO A 128 5.55 -32.81 2.90
C PRO A 128 4.36 -32.38 2.03
N ALA A 129 4.62 -31.60 0.99
CA ALA A 129 3.62 -31.15 0.04
C ALA A 129 3.91 -31.66 -1.36
N ASP A 130 2.96 -32.40 -1.93
CA ASP A 130 2.99 -32.78 -3.35
C ASP A 130 2.43 -31.61 -4.22
N ILE A 131 1.64 -30.73 -3.61
CA ILE A 131 1.14 -29.49 -4.20
C ILE A 131 1.05 -28.42 -3.11
N LEU A 132 1.56 -27.24 -3.41
CA LEU A 132 1.44 -26.07 -2.52
C LEU A 132 0.58 -24.97 -3.16
N LEU A 133 -0.50 -24.60 -2.49
CA LEU A 133 -1.38 -23.49 -2.85
C LEU A 133 -1.21 -22.38 -1.82
N ILE A 134 -0.77 -21.20 -2.26
CA ILE A 134 -0.59 -20.01 -1.41
C ILE A 134 -1.65 -18.99 -1.84
N ASP A 135 -2.59 -18.66 -0.97
CA ASP A 135 -3.67 -17.71 -1.28
C ASP A 135 -3.60 -16.48 -0.36
N ASP A 136 -3.42 -15.32 -0.98
CA ASP A 136 -3.29 -14.00 -0.33
C ASP A 136 -2.32 -14.06 0.88
N PRO A 137 -0.99 -14.10 0.67
CA PRO A 137 0.00 -14.23 1.75
C PRO A 137 0.09 -13.02 2.68
N LEU A 138 -0.41 -11.85 2.26
CA LEU A 138 -0.56 -10.63 3.04
C LEU A 138 -2.05 -10.30 3.17
N LYS A 139 -2.46 -9.86 4.35
CA LYS A 139 -3.85 -9.64 4.70
C LYS A 139 -4.46 -8.40 4.03
N ASP A 140 -3.74 -7.29 4.11
CA ASP A 140 -4.23 -5.99 3.70
C ASP A 140 -3.07 -5.05 3.36
N ARG A 141 -3.39 -3.78 3.07
CA ARG A 141 -2.41 -2.76 2.73
C ARG A 141 -1.44 -2.46 3.88
N VAL A 142 -1.89 -2.49 5.12
CA VAL A 142 -1.03 -2.18 6.28
C VAL A 142 0.09 -3.20 6.40
N GLU A 143 -0.24 -4.49 6.26
CA GLU A 143 0.77 -5.54 6.23
C GLU A 143 1.66 -5.43 4.98
N ALA A 144 1.07 -5.15 3.81
CA ALA A 144 1.82 -5.07 2.57
C ALA A 144 2.79 -3.87 2.49
N ASP A 145 2.43 -2.73 3.08
CA ASP A 145 3.30 -1.56 3.15
C ASP A 145 4.41 -1.72 4.22
N SER A 146 4.26 -2.64 5.17
CA SER A 146 5.27 -2.95 6.19
C SER A 146 6.33 -3.93 5.68
N GLU A 147 7.58 -3.52 5.66
CA GLU A 147 8.73 -4.36 5.30
C GLU A 147 8.82 -5.61 6.21
N ILE A 148 8.59 -5.44 7.52
CA ILE A 148 8.62 -6.54 8.50
C ILE A 148 7.65 -7.66 8.13
N PHE A 149 6.44 -7.32 7.66
CA PHE A 149 5.48 -8.35 7.25
C PHE A 149 5.88 -8.98 5.91
N ARG A 150 6.43 -8.22 4.96
CA ARG A 150 6.92 -8.76 3.70
C ARG A 150 8.11 -9.70 3.92
N ASP A 151 9.05 -9.32 4.79
CA ASP A 151 10.20 -10.15 5.18
C ASP A 151 9.74 -11.43 5.85
N ARG A 152 8.80 -11.37 6.78
CA ARG A 152 8.23 -12.57 7.42
C ARG A 152 7.62 -13.54 6.40
N VAL A 153 6.93 -13.04 5.36
CA VAL A 153 6.37 -13.89 4.31
C VAL A 153 7.49 -14.48 3.46
N TRP A 154 8.54 -13.71 3.20
CA TRP A 154 9.72 -14.17 2.46
C TRP A 154 10.50 -15.25 3.22
N ASP A 155 10.80 -15.02 4.49
CA ASP A 155 11.49 -16.00 5.37
C ASP A 155 10.67 -17.28 5.48
N TRP A 156 9.34 -17.17 5.61
CA TRP A 156 8.48 -18.35 5.58
C TRP A 156 8.58 -19.11 4.26
N TRP A 157 8.66 -18.43 3.14
CA TRP A 157 8.82 -19.07 1.83
C TRP A 157 10.17 -19.78 1.74
N THR A 158 11.26 -19.11 2.07
CA THR A 158 12.64 -19.61 1.94
C THR A 158 12.95 -20.71 2.94
N ASP A 159 12.60 -20.52 4.20
CA ASP A 159 13.04 -21.40 5.29
C ASP A 159 12.06 -22.54 5.58
N VAL A 160 10.79 -22.34 5.25
CA VAL A 160 9.73 -23.28 5.66
C VAL A 160 9.02 -23.91 4.47
N ALA A 161 8.41 -23.11 3.60
CA ALA A 161 7.52 -23.62 2.56
C ALA A 161 8.28 -24.39 1.46
N SER A 162 9.34 -23.79 0.92
CA SER A 162 10.17 -24.39 -0.14
C SER A 162 10.81 -25.71 0.30
N ALA A 163 11.26 -25.77 1.56
CA ALA A 163 11.87 -26.99 2.12
C ALA A 163 10.89 -28.15 2.35
N ARG A 164 9.59 -27.96 2.16
CA ARG A 164 8.54 -28.98 2.31
C ARG A 164 8.02 -29.53 1.00
N LEU A 165 8.43 -28.97 -0.10
CA LEU A 165 8.03 -29.43 -1.42
C LEU A 165 8.62 -30.80 -1.70
N ALA A 166 7.77 -31.74 -2.09
CA ALA A 166 8.23 -32.99 -2.64
C ALA A 166 8.91 -32.78 -4.00
N PRO A 167 9.83 -33.63 -4.44
CA PRO A 167 10.42 -33.52 -5.76
C PRO A 167 9.33 -33.49 -6.84
N GLY A 168 9.38 -32.49 -7.72
CA GLY A 168 8.39 -32.26 -8.77
C GLY A 168 7.11 -31.53 -8.33
N ALA A 169 7.00 -31.11 -7.06
CA ALA A 169 5.80 -30.48 -6.54
C ALA A 169 5.53 -29.10 -7.16
N PRO A 170 4.38 -28.89 -7.82
CA PRO A 170 3.99 -27.60 -8.32
C PRO A 170 3.60 -26.63 -7.19
N VAL A 171 3.84 -25.34 -7.42
CA VAL A 171 3.45 -24.25 -6.52
C VAL A 171 2.58 -23.25 -7.24
N ILE A 172 1.44 -22.95 -6.65
CA ILE A 172 0.50 -21.96 -7.17
C ILE A 172 0.36 -20.85 -6.14
N LEU A 173 0.79 -19.64 -6.50
CA LEU A 173 0.62 -18.42 -5.72
C LEU A 173 -0.54 -17.61 -6.28
N ILE A 174 -1.58 -17.48 -5.49
CA ILE A 174 -2.77 -16.70 -5.84
C ILE A 174 -2.80 -15.48 -4.94
N LEU A 175 -2.84 -14.29 -5.52
CA LEU A 175 -2.86 -13.09 -4.68
C LEU A 175 -3.58 -11.92 -5.34
N THR A 176 -3.96 -10.98 -4.47
CA THR A 176 -4.24 -9.61 -4.85
C THR A 176 -2.96 -8.81 -4.63
N ARG A 177 -2.41 -8.21 -5.67
CA ARG A 177 -1.16 -7.46 -5.58
C ARG A 177 -1.38 -6.18 -4.77
N TRP A 178 -0.71 -6.04 -3.65
CA TRP A 178 -0.79 -4.86 -2.79
C TRP A 178 0.46 -3.98 -2.93
N HIS A 179 1.62 -4.60 -3.08
CA HIS A 179 2.92 -3.95 -3.09
C HIS A 179 3.83 -4.59 -4.15
N HIS A 180 4.74 -3.82 -4.76
CA HIS A 180 5.67 -4.36 -5.75
C HIS A 180 6.63 -5.39 -5.16
N ASP A 181 7.08 -5.16 -3.92
CA ASP A 181 7.95 -6.04 -3.14
C ASP A 181 7.13 -7.04 -2.28
N ASP A 182 6.00 -7.52 -2.78
CA ASP A 182 5.27 -8.64 -2.19
C ASP A 182 5.94 -9.98 -2.57
N LEU A 183 5.42 -11.10 -2.05
CA LEU A 183 6.00 -12.42 -2.35
C LEU A 183 6.15 -12.65 -3.86
N ALA A 184 5.17 -12.27 -4.67
CA ALA A 184 5.27 -12.43 -6.12
C ALA A 184 6.37 -11.55 -6.73
N GLY A 185 6.52 -10.30 -6.25
CA GLY A 185 7.59 -9.40 -6.70
C GLY A 185 8.97 -9.95 -6.38
N ARG A 186 9.17 -10.46 -5.16
CA ARG A 186 10.43 -11.06 -4.74
C ARG A 186 10.75 -12.34 -5.51
N LEU A 187 9.78 -13.26 -5.66
CA LEU A 187 9.98 -14.47 -6.47
C LEU A 187 10.38 -14.20 -7.91
N LEU A 188 9.80 -13.17 -8.52
CA LEU A 188 10.13 -12.79 -9.90
C LEU A 188 11.48 -12.06 -10.03
N ALA A 189 12.00 -11.51 -8.94
CA ALA A 189 13.30 -10.86 -8.89
C ALA A 189 14.47 -11.84 -8.64
N GLU A 190 14.19 -13.07 -8.18
CA GLU A 190 15.19 -14.12 -7.98
C GLU A 190 15.73 -14.64 -9.32
N GLU A 191 16.88 -15.31 -9.29
CA GLU A 191 17.55 -15.89 -10.45
C GLU A 191 16.66 -16.88 -11.21
N ASP A 192 15.85 -17.64 -10.49
CA ASP A 192 14.88 -18.60 -11.01
C ASP A 192 13.50 -17.99 -11.30
N GLY A 193 13.35 -16.69 -11.15
CA GLY A 193 12.09 -15.98 -11.39
C GLY A 193 11.47 -16.21 -12.76
N HIS A 194 12.32 -16.53 -13.76
CA HIS A 194 11.89 -16.88 -15.12
C HIS A 194 11.10 -18.21 -15.21
N LEU A 195 11.19 -19.07 -14.20
CA LEU A 195 10.43 -20.33 -14.12
C LEU A 195 8.97 -20.09 -13.72
N TRP A 196 8.65 -18.93 -13.15
CA TRP A 196 7.31 -18.60 -12.73
C TRP A 196 6.48 -18.10 -13.93
N ARG A 197 5.46 -18.87 -14.27
CA ARG A 197 4.42 -18.40 -15.19
C ARG A 197 3.56 -17.37 -14.48
N VAL A 198 3.37 -16.20 -15.09
CA VAL A 198 2.53 -15.12 -14.54
C VAL A 198 1.24 -15.00 -15.32
N VAL A 199 0.12 -15.13 -14.64
CA VAL A 199 -1.23 -14.84 -15.16
C VAL A 199 -1.78 -13.65 -14.40
N ASN A 200 -1.63 -12.47 -14.98
CA ASN A 200 -2.24 -11.24 -14.48
C ASN A 200 -3.44 -10.85 -15.33
N ILE A 201 -4.62 -10.79 -14.72
CA ILE A 201 -5.86 -10.39 -15.39
C ILE A 201 -6.31 -9.04 -14.85
N PRO A 202 -6.05 -7.94 -15.57
CA PRO A 202 -6.46 -6.61 -15.14
C PRO A 202 -7.98 -6.42 -15.25
N ALA A 203 -8.56 -5.61 -14.34
CA ALA A 203 -9.98 -5.24 -14.40
C ALA A 203 -10.35 -4.55 -15.72
N GLN A 204 -9.47 -3.67 -16.19
CA GLN A 204 -9.59 -2.94 -17.45
C GLN A 204 -8.38 -3.23 -18.31
N ALA A 205 -8.60 -3.56 -19.58
CA ALA A 205 -7.52 -3.75 -20.54
C ALA A 205 -6.76 -2.43 -20.74
N ASP A 206 -5.43 -2.45 -20.48
CA ASP A 206 -4.57 -1.26 -20.50
C ASP A 206 -3.31 -1.49 -21.35
N HIS A 207 -3.35 -2.48 -22.24
CA HIS A 207 -2.28 -2.77 -23.17
C HIS A 207 -2.22 -1.73 -24.30
N SER A 208 -1.06 -1.65 -24.96
CA SER A 208 -0.77 -0.75 -26.07
C SER A 208 -0.55 -1.56 -27.34
N PRO A 209 -1.55 -1.72 -28.21
CA PRO A 209 -1.41 -2.49 -29.45
C PRO A 209 -0.33 -1.94 -30.38
N GLU A 210 -0.11 -0.63 -30.37
CA GLU A 210 0.96 0.04 -31.15
C GLU A 210 2.38 -0.40 -30.68
N LYS A 211 2.52 -0.94 -29.47
CA LYS A 211 3.75 -1.54 -28.94
C LYS A 211 3.79 -3.05 -29.06
N GLY A 212 2.85 -3.64 -29.80
CA GLY A 212 2.73 -5.10 -29.96
C GLY A 212 2.23 -5.84 -28.72
N GLN A 213 1.64 -5.13 -27.75
CA GLN A 213 1.08 -5.74 -26.57
C GLN A 213 -0.34 -6.26 -26.85
N THR A 214 -0.72 -7.33 -26.15
CA THR A 214 -2.05 -7.93 -26.24
C THR A 214 -2.66 -8.11 -24.86
N ASP A 215 -4.00 -8.04 -24.77
CA ASP A 215 -4.70 -8.39 -23.54
C ASP A 215 -4.86 -9.91 -23.41
N ILE A 216 -4.69 -10.43 -22.22
CA ILE A 216 -4.79 -11.87 -21.94
C ILE A 216 -6.19 -12.45 -22.18
N LEU A 217 -7.23 -11.61 -22.14
CA LEU A 217 -8.62 -11.98 -22.43
C LEU A 217 -9.04 -11.59 -23.86
N GLY A 218 -8.14 -11.02 -24.67
CA GLY A 218 -8.43 -10.57 -26.05
C GLY A 218 -9.35 -9.36 -26.12
N ARG A 219 -9.37 -8.50 -25.08
CA ARG A 219 -10.19 -7.28 -25.04
C ARG A 219 -9.51 -6.13 -25.77
N GLU A 220 -10.29 -5.17 -26.21
CA GLU A 220 -9.78 -3.90 -26.70
C GLU A 220 -9.31 -2.99 -25.56
N PRO A 221 -8.33 -2.09 -25.78
CA PRO A 221 -7.89 -1.14 -24.77
C PRO A 221 -9.06 -0.35 -24.17
N GLY A 222 -9.12 -0.30 -22.85
CA GLY A 222 -10.20 0.37 -22.11
C GLY A 222 -11.38 -0.52 -21.74
N GLU A 223 -11.52 -1.71 -22.33
CA GLU A 223 -12.60 -2.64 -21.98
C GLU A 223 -12.41 -3.27 -20.60
N PHE A 224 -13.51 -3.33 -19.84
CA PHE A 224 -13.53 -4.00 -18.54
C PHE A 224 -13.77 -5.51 -18.67
N MET A 225 -13.24 -6.28 -17.73
CA MET A 225 -13.48 -7.71 -17.66
C MET A 225 -14.95 -8.01 -17.31
N LEU A 226 -15.45 -9.15 -17.83
CA LEU A 226 -16.73 -9.69 -17.39
C LEU A 226 -16.62 -10.15 -15.94
N SER A 227 -17.38 -9.51 -15.04
CA SER A 227 -17.35 -9.83 -13.62
C SER A 227 -18.03 -11.17 -13.33
N ALA A 228 -17.38 -12.02 -12.55
CA ALA A 228 -18.00 -13.21 -11.98
C ALA A 228 -19.05 -12.87 -10.91
N ARG A 229 -18.95 -11.67 -10.32
CA ARG A 229 -19.94 -11.18 -9.37
C ARG A 229 -21.22 -10.72 -10.05
N THR A 230 -22.32 -11.16 -9.50
CA THR A 230 -23.64 -10.75 -9.95
C THR A 230 -24.43 -10.10 -8.84
N PHE A 231 -25.36 -9.24 -9.23
CA PHE A 231 -26.36 -8.65 -8.35
C PHE A 231 -27.75 -8.90 -8.94
N LYS A 232 -28.74 -8.98 -8.06
CA LYS A 232 -30.13 -9.11 -8.50
C LYS A 232 -30.63 -7.74 -8.95
N ASP A 233 -30.97 -7.62 -10.22
CA ASP A 233 -31.59 -6.42 -10.75
C ASP A 233 -32.98 -6.24 -10.11
N LYS A 234 -33.19 -5.09 -9.46
CA LYS A 234 -34.44 -4.82 -8.73
C LYS A 234 -35.66 -4.70 -9.64
N LYS A 235 -35.46 -4.37 -10.94
CA LYS A 235 -36.55 -4.19 -11.90
C LYS A 235 -36.92 -5.49 -12.58
N THR A 236 -35.93 -6.29 -12.98
CA THR A 236 -36.17 -7.53 -13.76
C THR A 236 -36.12 -8.78 -12.89
N GLY A 237 -35.56 -8.70 -11.70
CA GLY A 237 -35.31 -9.86 -10.85
C GLY A 237 -34.15 -10.75 -11.30
N GLU A 238 -33.53 -10.45 -12.42
CA GLU A 238 -32.43 -11.22 -13.01
C GLU A 238 -31.10 -10.97 -12.30
N MET A 239 -30.26 -11.99 -12.33
CA MET A 239 -28.88 -11.88 -11.86
C MET A 239 -27.99 -11.32 -12.97
N LYS A 240 -27.50 -10.08 -12.81
CA LYS A 240 -26.64 -9.40 -13.78
C LYS A 240 -25.21 -9.27 -13.26
N PRO A 241 -24.19 -9.39 -14.13
CA PRO A 241 -22.81 -9.09 -13.76
C PRO A 241 -22.65 -7.59 -13.49
N ARG A 242 -21.50 -7.22 -12.90
CA ARG A 242 -21.14 -5.80 -12.67
C ARG A 242 -21.18 -5.04 -13.98
N SER A 243 -21.93 -3.93 -14.02
CA SER A 243 -22.04 -3.06 -15.18
C SER A 243 -20.81 -2.17 -15.37
N LEU A 244 -20.65 -1.59 -16.57
CA LEU A 244 -19.61 -0.58 -16.85
C LEU A 244 -19.64 0.57 -15.81
N ALA A 245 -20.81 1.14 -15.53
CA ALA A 245 -20.96 2.22 -14.57
C ALA A 245 -20.53 1.82 -13.12
N GLN A 246 -20.66 0.54 -12.76
CA GLN A 246 -20.21 0.02 -11.49
C GLN A 246 -18.68 -0.15 -11.47
N TRP A 247 -18.06 -0.54 -12.58
CA TRP A 247 -16.62 -0.59 -12.72
C TRP A 247 -16.00 0.81 -12.65
N GLU A 248 -16.53 1.78 -13.39
CA GLU A 248 -16.08 3.18 -13.37
C GLU A 248 -16.19 3.79 -11.97
N ARG A 249 -17.32 3.57 -11.29
CA ARG A 249 -17.46 4.01 -9.89
C ARG A 249 -16.42 3.36 -8.99
N ARG A 250 -16.13 2.08 -9.15
CA ARG A 250 -15.12 1.37 -8.37
C ARG A 250 -13.71 1.94 -8.63
N LYS A 251 -13.41 2.25 -9.89
CA LYS A 251 -12.15 2.88 -10.29
C LYS A 251 -11.97 4.24 -9.63
N ALA A 252 -12.99 5.09 -9.68
CA ALA A 252 -12.98 6.40 -9.04
C ALA A 252 -12.82 6.31 -7.50
N GLN A 253 -13.53 5.37 -6.85
CA GLN A 253 -13.43 5.16 -5.40
C GLN A 253 -12.09 4.57 -4.93
N ALA A 254 -11.45 3.75 -5.76
CA ALA A 254 -10.19 3.11 -5.40
C ALA A 254 -9.02 4.10 -5.38
N GLY A 255 -9.08 5.13 -6.22
CA GLY A 255 -7.94 6.00 -6.49
C GLY A 255 -6.83 5.31 -7.30
N PRO A 256 -5.87 6.07 -7.86
CA PRO A 256 -4.88 5.57 -8.81
C PRO A 256 -4.03 4.41 -8.26
N ARG A 257 -3.45 4.57 -7.08
CA ARG A 257 -2.58 3.55 -6.46
C ARG A 257 -3.31 2.23 -6.20
N THR A 258 -4.49 2.30 -5.59
CA THR A 258 -5.28 1.09 -5.29
C THR A 258 -5.78 0.45 -6.56
N TRP A 259 -6.15 1.25 -7.57
CA TRP A 259 -6.56 0.74 -8.86
C TRP A 259 -5.42 -0.01 -9.55
N ALA A 260 -4.25 0.60 -9.69
CA ALA A 260 -3.07 -0.02 -10.30
C ALA A 260 -2.69 -1.34 -9.59
N ALA A 261 -2.65 -1.33 -8.27
CA ALA A 261 -2.25 -2.49 -7.49
C ALA A 261 -3.32 -3.60 -7.52
N LEU A 262 -4.52 -3.36 -6.96
CA LEU A 262 -5.52 -4.40 -6.71
C LEU A 262 -6.32 -4.78 -7.94
N TYR A 263 -6.57 -3.81 -8.83
CA TYR A 263 -7.47 -4.03 -9.96
C TYR A 263 -6.73 -4.25 -11.28
N GLN A 264 -5.52 -3.71 -11.43
CA GLN A 264 -4.70 -3.95 -12.61
C GLN A 264 -3.58 -4.99 -12.36
N GLY A 265 -3.36 -5.40 -11.09
CA GLY A 265 -2.33 -6.37 -10.71
C GLY A 265 -0.90 -5.85 -10.95
N ARG A 266 -0.75 -4.55 -11.05
CA ARG A 266 0.49 -3.83 -11.29
C ARG A 266 0.76 -2.87 -10.14
N PRO A 267 1.14 -3.37 -8.96
CA PRO A 267 1.64 -2.50 -7.92
C PRO A 267 2.92 -1.90 -8.47
N SER A 268 2.86 -0.64 -8.86
CA SER A 268 4.07 0.06 -9.28
C SER A 268 5.04 0.06 -8.12
N PRO A 269 6.32 -0.26 -8.34
CA PRO A 269 7.33 0.37 -7.52
C PRO A 269 7.03 1.86 -7.64
N LEU A 270 6.95 2.51 -6.50
CA LEU A 270 6.70 3.93 -6.44
C LEU A 270 7.94 4.69 -6.92
N ALA A 271 8.35 4.42 -8.14
CA ALA A 271 9.31 5.19 -8.89
C ALA A 271 8.52 6.04 -9.87
N GLY A 272 8.39 7.31 -9.59
CA GLY A 272 7.93 8.30 -10.54
C GLY A 272 6.45 8.71 -10.52
N ASP A 273 5.54 7.95 -9.87
CA ASP A 273 4.10 8.23 -9.94
C ASP A 273 3.49 8.76 -8.62
N LEU A 274 4.27 8.86 -7.55
CA LEU A 274 3.74 9.42 -6.32
C LEU A 274 3.50 10.92 -6.49
N PHE A 275 4.44 11.58 -7.13
CA PHE A 275 4.36 12.98 -7.47
C PHE A 275 4.32 13.15 -8.99
N PRO A 276 3.54 14.10 -9.53
CA PRO A 276 3.46 14.34 -10.96
C PRO A 276 4.79 14.89 -11.50
N GLU A 277 5.07 14.68 -12.78
CA GLU A 277 6.21 15.33 -13.43
C GLU A 277 6.09 16.86 -13.43
N THR A 278 4.84 17.35 -13.45
CA THR A 278 4.53 18.79 -13.50
C THR A 278 3.91 19.24 -12.18
N TRP A 279 4.55 20.17 -11.52
CA TRP A 279 4.09 20.82 -10.29
C TRP A 279 3.53 22.19 -10.57
N ALA A 280 2.61 22.68 -9.72
CA ALA A 280 2.22 24.10 -9.73
C ALA A 280 3.45 24.97 -9.41
N ARG A 281 3.63 26.05 -10.18
CA ARG A 281 4.81 26.93 -10.06
C ARG A 281 4.39 28.36 -9.86
N TYR A 282 5.27 29.15 -9.22
CA TYR A 282 5.12 30.60 -9.14
C TYR A 282 6.45 31.28 -9.40
N SER A 283 6.42 32.45 -10.10
CA SER A 283 7.59 33.18 -10.60
C SER A 283 7.82 34.54 -9.94
N GLN A 284 6.87 35.00 -9.11
CA GLN A 284 6.99 36.26 -8.39
C GLN A 284 7.10 35.99 -6.89
N PRO A 285 7.98 36.71 -6.14
CA PRO A 285 8.11 36.52 -4.72
C PRO A 285 6.79 36.88 -3.99
N LEU A 286 6.36 35.98 -3.09
CA LEU A 286 5.19 36.18 -2.22
C LEU A 286 5.52 37.00 -0.97
N TRP A 287 6.72 37.53 -0.88
CA TRP A 287 7.25 38.26 0.26
C TRP A 287 7.91 39.58 -0.17
N THR A 288 8.09 40.47 0.80
CA THR A 288 8.91 41.66 0.68
C THR A 288 10.19 41.47 1.52
N GLU A 289 11.33 41.93 1.02
CA GLU A 289 12.60 41.87 1.75
C GLU A 289 12.82 43.21 2.48
N ARG A 290 13.17 43.13 3.76
CA ARG A 290 13.49 44.30 4.59
C ARG A 290 14.97 44.63 4.59
N ALA A 291 15.31 45.82 5.08
CA ALA A 291 16.70 46.29 5.12
C ALA A 291 17.65 45.41 5.97
N ASP A 292 17.11 44.65 6.93
CA ASP A 292 17.83 43.70 7.76
C ASP A 292 17.98 42.33 7.13
N GLY A 293 17.51 42.12 5.89
CA GLY A 293 17.53 40.86 5.18
C GLY A 293 16.41 39.89 5.56
N SER A 294 15.52 40.27 6.46
CA SER A 294 14.33 39.50 6.79
C SER A 294 13.28 39.60 5.69
N ARG A 295 12.50 38.50 5.51
CA ARG A 295 11.43 38.39 4.52
C ARG A 295 10.07 38.33 5.20
N TRP A 296 9.13 39.09 4.68
CA TRP A 296 7.81 39.30 5.26
C TRP A 296 6.71 39.04 4.25
N ILE A 297 5.77 38.15 4.64
CA ILE A 297 4.54 37.91 3.90
C ILE A 297 3.57 39.03 4.20
N PRO A 298 3.02 39.70 3.17
CA PRO A 298 2.03 40.75 3.37
C PRO A 298 0.66 40.17 3.77
N GLY A 299 -0.08 40.93 4.60
CA GLY A 299 -1.40 40.47 5.09
C GLY A 299 -1.32 39.65 6.37
N ASN A 300 -2.47 39.16 6.83
CA ASN A 300 -2.62 38.44 8.11
C ASN A 300 -3.30 37.08 7.97
N ASN A 301 -3.87 36.76 6.81
CA ASN A 301 -4.59 35.49 6.59
C ASN A 301 -3.69 34.48 5.92
N PHE A 302 -2.69 33.99 6.66
CA PHE A 302 -1.75 32.97 6.21
C PHE A 302 -1.17 32.19 7.40
N GLU A 303 -0.71 30.97 7.15
CA GLU A 303 0.16 30.22 8.06
C GLU A 303 1.56 30.11 7.44
N LEU A 304 2.59 30.39 8.25
CA LEU A 304 3.99 30.25 7.86
C LEU A 304 4.69 29.32 8.86
N VAL A 305 5.29 28.25 8.35
CA VAL A 305 5.91 27.23 9.18
C VAL A 305 7.27 26.82 8.62
N HIS A 306 8.15 26.35 9.49
CA HIS A 306 9.36 25.62 9.07
C HIS A 306 9.16 24.13 9.26
N SER A 307 9.81 23.33 8.42
CA SER A 307 9.90 21.87 8.53
C SER A 307 11.34 21.43 8.37
N TYR A 308 11.84 20.64 9.33
CA TYR A 308 13.21 20.20 9.37
C TYR A 308 13.31 18.69 9.40
N ASP A 309 14.09 18.14 8.47
CA ASP A 309 14.66 16.79 8.54
C ASP A 309 16.15 16.91 8.91
N LEU A 310 16.54 16.32 10.04
CA LEU A 310 17.85 16.52 10.66
C LEU A 310 18.63 15.20 10.74
N ALA A 311 18.70 14.46 9.65
CA ALA A 311 19.51 13.24 9.60
C ALA A 311 20.99 13.59 9.43
N PHE A 312 21.81 13.40 10.46
CA PHE A 312 23.27 13.48 10.33
C PHE A 312 23.97 12.31 11.03
N LYS A 313 24.88 11.66 10.30
CA LYS A 313 25.85 10.69 10.82
C LYS A 313 27.26 11.22 10.53
N ASP A 314 28.16 11.05 11.48
CA ASP A 314 29.58 11.49 11.41
C ASP A 314 30.43 10.71 10.37
N THR A 315 29.86 10.31 9.24
CA THR A 315 30.57 9.56 8.18
C THR A 315 30.53 10.29 6.85
N LYS A 316 31.52 10.07 5.98
CA LYS A 316 31.64 10.68 4.64
C LYS A 316 30.46 10.38 3.67
N SER A 317 29.51 9.54 4.10
CA SER A 317 28.25 9.20 3.38
C SER A 317 27.02 9.71 4.11
N SER A 318 27.10 10.83 4.87
CA SER A 318 25.99 11.35 5.65
C SER A 318 24.87 11.89 4.77
N ASP A 319 23.62 11.67 5.23
CA ASP A 319 22.40 12.24 4.68
C ASP A 319 22.41 13.78 4.79
N TYR A 320 21.52 14.44 4.06
CA TYR A 320 21.44 15.90 4.09
C TYR A 320 20.62 16.37 5.29
N VAL A 321 21.00 17.54 5.82
CA VAL A 321 20.13 18.34 6.68
C VAL A 321 19.26 19.19 5.76
N VAL A 322 17.95 19.07 5.90
CA VAL A 322 16.98 19.84 5.13
C VAL A 322 16.14 20.72 6.06
N GLY A 323 16.03 22.00 5.73
CA GLY A 323 15.11 22.94 6.35
C GLY A 323 14.29 23.62 5.27
N GLN A 324 12.98 23.52 5.33
CA GLN A 324 12.04 24.14 4.38
C GLN A 324 11.13 25.11 5.10
N VAL A 325 10.76 26.20 4.40
CA VAL A 325 9.76 27.18 4.87
C VAL A 325 8.56 27.11 3.96
N TRP A 326 7.40 26.85 4.56
CA TRP A 326 6.14 26.68 3.86
C TRP A 326 5.12 27.70 4.27
N LEU A 327 4.48 28.31 3.28
CA LEU A 327 3.41 29.29 3.43
C LEU A 327 2.08 28.66 2.99
N ARG A 328 1.05 28.73 3.82
CA ARG A 328 -0.33 28.38 3.46
C ARG A 328 -1.16 29.64 3.29
N ILE A 329 -1.91 29.72 2.20
CA ILE A 329 -2.92 30.74 1.92
C ILE A 329 -4.18 30.01 1.45
N GLY A 330 -5.22 29.98 2.28
CA GLY A 330 -6.42 29.21 1.98
C GLY A 330 -6.15 27.71 1.83
N ALA A 331 -6.49 27.15 0.68
CA ALA A 331 -6.28 25.74 0.36
C ALA A 331 -4.88 25.43 -0.25
N ASP A 332 -4.09 26.45 -0.55
CA ASP A 332 -2.83 26.33 -1.28
C ASP A 332 -1.64 26.49 -0.35
N VAL A 333 -0.58 25.71 -0.61
CA VAL A 333 0.69 25.77 0.11
C VAL A 333 1.85 26.08 -0.84
N TYR A 334 2.78 26.90 -0.40
CA TYR A 334 3.88 27.42 -1.20
C TYR A 334 5.21 27.16 -0.49
N LEU A 335 6.16 26.52 -1.17
CA LEU A 335 7.55 26.47 -0.70
C LEU A 335 8.17 27.85 -0.91
N VAL A 336 8.56 28.57 0.13
CA VAL A 336 9.11 29.92 0.02
C VAL A 336 10.61 29.98 0.28
N ASP A 337 11.19 28.99 0.95
CA ASP A 337 12.64 28.89 1.17
C ASP A 337 13.06 27.44 1.45
N GLN A 338 14.32 27.12 1.15
CA GLN A 338 14.90 25.81 1.43
C GLN A 338 16.40 25.91 1.71
N VAL A 339 16.85 25.20 2.74
CA VAL A 339 18.24 24.88 2.99
C VAL A 339 18.41 23.38 2.85
N ARG A 340 19.38 22.93 2.03
CA ARG A 340 19.74 21.53 1.89
C ARG A 340 21.27 21.45 1.83
N ALA A 341 21.88 20.89 2.85
CA ALA A 341 23.34 20.79 2.93
C ALA A 341 23.78 19.67 3.87
N ARG A 342 24.99 19.17 3.68
CA ARG A 342 25.63 18.29 4.65
C ARG A 342 26.28 19.13 5.74
N LEU A 343 25.67 19.18 6.90
CA LEU A 343 26.05 20.07 7.99
C LEU A 343 26.50 19.29 9.23
N SER A 344 27.48 19.84 9.91
CA SER A 344 27.81 19.40 11.29
C SER A 344 26.70 19.86 12.26
N PHE A 345 26.70 19.32 13.48
CA PHE A 345 25.73 19.72 14.50
C PHE A 345 25.68 21.24 14.72
N THR A 346 26.85 21.87 14.92
CA THR A 346 26.93 23.33 15.10
C THR A 346 26.44 24.12 13.90
N ALA A 347 26.82 23.72 12.70
CA ALA A 347 26.36 24.35 11.45
C ALA A 347 24.85 24.17 11.25
N THR A 348 24.26 23.05 11.68
CA THR A 348 22.81 22.85 11.68
C THR A 348 22.10 23.83 12.61
N LEU A 349 22.61 24.03 13.83
CA LEU A 349 22.05 25.04 14.75
C LEU A 349 22.09 26.44 14.14
N ASP A 350 23.19 26.80 13.46
CA ASP A 350 23.33 28.10 12.82
C ASP A 350 22.42 28.25 11.58
N ALA A 351 22.21 27.19 10.81
CA ALA A 351 21.27 27.18 9.69
C ALA A 351 19.83 27.40 10.17
N ILE A 352 19.40 26.74 11.26
CA ILE A 352 18.08 26.93 11.86
C ILE A 352 17.90 28.36 12.38
N ARG A 353 18.92 28.92 13.06
CA ARG A 353 18.90 30.34 13.52
C ARG A 353 18.79 31.30 12.33
N GLY A 354 19.58 31.07 11.28
CA GLY A 354 19.58 31.90 10.08
C GLY A 354 18.22 31.88 9.37
N LEU A 355 17.64 30.70 9.19
CA LEU A 355 16.33 30.54 8.57
C LEU A 355 15.22 31.19 9.41
N THR A 356 15.29 31.06 10.76
CA THR A 356 14.35 31.70 11.69
C THR A 356 14.48 33.23 11.65
N ALA A 357 15.69 33.78 11.59
CA ALA A 357 15.89 35.22 11.45
C ALA A 357 15.40 35.76 10.10
N LYS A 358 15.56 35.00 9.02
CA LYS A 358 15.10 35.33 7.68
C LYS A 358 13.58 35.35 7.57
N TRP A 359 12.87 34.47 8.31
CA TRP A 359 11.42 34.33 8.28
C TRP A 359 10.79 34.50 9.67
N PRO A 360 10.83 35.69 10.25
CA PRO A 360 10.42 35.94 11.65
C PRO A 360 8.93 35.74 11.92
N GLN A 361 8.08 35.71 10.88
CA GLN A 361 6.63 35.50 11.00
C GLN A 361 6.27 34.00 11.17
N ALA A 362 7.22 33.07 10.99
CA ALA A 362 6.93 31.64 11.13
C ALA A 362 6.59 31.30 12.60
N ALA A 363 5.31 30.92 12.81
CA ALA A 363 4.79 30.61 14.14
C ALA A 363 5.28 29.25 14.66
N ALA A 364 5.33 28.23 13.81
CA ALA A 364 5.72 26.88 14.16
C ALA A 364 6.96 26.41 13.37
N LYS A 365 7.80 25.62 14.04
CA LYS A 365 9.02 25.03 13.47
C LYS A 365 9.05 23.55 13.82
N PHE A 366 8.62 22.72 12.88
CA PHE A 366 8.53 21.28 13.04
C PHE A 366 9.90 20.63 12.90
N VAL A 367 10.27 19.82 13.87
CA VAL A 367 11.54 19.08 13.89
C VAL A 367 11.20 17.62 14.14
N GLU A 368 11.62 16.72 13.25
CA GLU A 368 11.41 15.28 13.44
C GLU A 368 12.09 14.81 14.76
N ASP A 369 11.30 14.21 15.66
CA ASP A 369 11.75 13.74 16.99
C ASP A 369 12.42 12.36 16.90
N LYS A 370 13.31 12.19 15.92
CA LYS A 370 14.14 11.00 15.72
C LYS A 370 15.59 11.40 15.50
N ALA A 371 16.47 10.43 15.61
CA ALA A 371 17.91 10.59 15.40
C ALA A 371 18.50 11.77 16.20
N ASN A 372 18.74 12.90 15.57
CA ASN A 372 19.40 14.06 16.17
C ASN A 372 18.43 15.22 16.53
N GLY A 373 17.15 15.08 16.17
CA GLY A 373 16.12 16.07 16.47
C GLY A 373 16.06 16.48 17.95
N PRO A 374 16.01 15.53 18.90
CA PRO A 374 16.00 15.84 20.34
C PRO A 374 17.18 16.69 20.80
N ALA A 375 18.39 16.45 20.29
CA ALA A 375 19.57 17.22 20.65
C ALA A 375 19.49 18.67 20.13
N VAL A 376 18.99 18.88 18.92
CA VAL A 376 18.77 20.19 18.32
C VAL A 376 17.67 20.96 19.06
N ILE A 377 16.55 20.30 19.36
CA ILE A 377 15.46 20.89 20.15
C ILE A 377 15.97 21.35 21.50
N ASN A 378 16.69 20.51 22.24
CA ASN A 378 17.27 20.87 23.53
C ASN A 378 18.23 22.07 23.45
N ALA A 379 19.04 22.15 22.40
CA ALA A 379 20.00 23.24 22.22
C ALA A 379 19.34 24.58 21.88
N LEU A 380 18.21 24.56 21.16
CA LEU A 380 17.58 25.77 20.60
C LEU A 380 16.26 26.18 21.27
N SER A 381 15.61 25.32 22.07
CA SER A 381 14.29 25.59 22.67
C SER A 381 14.20 26.88 23.50
N ARG A 382 15.30 27.28 24.14
CA ARG A 382 15.36 28.53 24.91
C ARG A 382 15.65 29.78 24.06
N GLN A 383 16.05 29.60 22.80
CA GLN A 383 16.47 30.69 21.92
C GLN A 383 15.45 30.93 20.79
N ILE A 384 14.80 29.88 20.34
CA ILE A 384 13.87 29.92 19.21
C ILE A 384 12.48 29.47 19.69
N PRO A 385 11.50 30.37 19.72
CA PRO A 385 10.12 30.02 20.06
C PRO A 385 9.48 29.20 18.95
N GLY A 386 8.51 28.35 19.30
CA GLY A 386 7.73 27.60 18.34
C GLY A 386 8.43 26.36 17.74
N LEU A 387 9.50 25.87 18.36
CA LEU A 387 10.08 24.56 18.03
C LEU A 387 9.14 23.46 18.55
N ILE A 388 8.65 22.62 17.65
CA ILE A 388 7.68 21.58 17.94
C ILE A 388 8.28 20.24 17.51
N PRO A 389 8.53 19.30 18.44
CA PRO A 389 8.92 17.95 18.08
C PRO A 389 7.77 17.24 17.38
N ILE A 390 8.05 16.59 16.26
CA ILE A 390 7.09 15.77 15.52
C ILE A 390 7.56 14.33 15.54
N GLU A 391 6.78 13.47 16.16
CA GLU A 391 6.96 12.03 16.05
C GLU A 391 6.35 11.58 14.71
N PRO A 392 7.16 11.03 13.77
CA PRO A 392 6.64 10.66 12.47
C PRO A 392 5.78 9.40 12.59
N GLU A 393 4.53 9.52 12.17
CA GLU A 393 3.57 8.40 12.11
C GLU A 393 3.66 7.67 10.76
N GLY A 394 3.79 6.35 10.81
CA GLY A 394 3.87 5.51 9.62
C GLY A 394 5.22 5.55 8.89
N SER A 395 5.27 4.93 7.72
CA SER A 395 6.47 4.92 6.87
C SER A 395 6.65 6.27 6.15
N LYS A 396 7.87 6.60 5.74
CA LYS A 396 8.18 7.75 4.86
C LYS A 396 7.25 7.78 3.65
N TYR A 397 7.06 6.62 3.02
CA TYR A 397 6.16 6.46 1.91
C TYR A 397 4.71 6.81 2.25
N ALA A 398 4.19 6.35 3.39
CA ALA A 398 2.81 6.64 3.79
C ALA A 398 2.60 8.14 3.99
N ARG A 399 3.58 8.85 4.58
CA ARG A 399 3.55 10.30 4.76
C ARG A 399 3.55 11.06 3.43
N ALA A 400 4.42 10.65 2.50
CA ALA A 400 4.48 11.23 1.17
C ALA A 400 3.21 10.91 0.33
N ALA A 401 2.66 9.70 0.47
CA ALA A 401 1.42 9.31 -0.20
C ALA A 401 0.21 10.10 0.28
N ALA A 402 0.18 10.52 1.54
CA ALA A 402 -0.91 11.33 2.08
C ALA A 402 -0.99 12.70 1.43
N ILE A 403 0.14 13.30 1.05
CA ILE A 403 0.19 14.62 0.40
C ILE A 403 0.09 14.55 -1.13
N SER A 404 0.30 13.41 -1.75
CA SER A 404 0.27 13.22 -3.19
C SER A 404 -1.01 13.76 -3.86
N PRO A 405 -2.23 13.55 -3.30
CA PRO A 405 -3.46 14.12 -3.88
C PRO A 405 -3.43 15.65 -3.99
N PHE A 406 -2.84 16.35 -3.02
CA PHE A 406 -2.74 17.81 -3.05
C PHE A 406 -1.75 18.31 -4.09
N VAL A 407 -0.66 17.56 -4.33
CA VAL A 407 0.29 17.86 -5.41
C VAL A 407 -0.37 17.65 -6.77
N HIS A 408 -1.09 16.54 -6.97
CA HIS A 408 -1.84 16.27 -8.20
C HIS A 408 -2.99 17.25 -8.45
N SER A 409 -3.59 17.80 -7.40
CA SER A 409 -4.64 18.82 -7.48
C SER A 409 -4.10 20.22 -7.66
N LEU A 410 -2.76 20.39 -7.77
CA LEU A 410 -2.07 21.67 -7.94
C LEU A 410 -2.22 22.62 -6.76
N ASN A 411 -2.46 22.10 -5.55
CA ASN A 411 -2.51 22.90 -4.31
C ASN A 411 -1.12 23.11 -3.68
N VAL A 412 -0.08 22.44 -4.17
CA VAL A 412 1.31 22.57 -3.70
C VAL A 412 2.13 23.29 -4.75
N TYR A 413 2.56 24.51 -4.44
CA TYR A 413 3.28 25.38 -5.34
C TYR A 413 4.77 25.41 -5.02
N LEU A 414 5.59 25.25 -6.03
CA LEU A 414 7.04 25.40 -5.94
C LEU A 414 7.50 26.69 -6.64
N PRO A 415 8.50 27.40 -6.11
CA PRO A 415 9.05 28.58 -6.77
C PRO A 415 9.78 28.19 -8.06
N ASP A 416 9.88 29.12 -9.02
CA ASP A 416 10.80 28.97 -10.11
C ASP A 416 12.25 29.00 -9.62
N ALA A 417 13.17 28.35 -10.35
CA ALA A 417 14.58 28.29 -10.00
C ALA A 417 15.25 29.67 -9.86
N ALA A 418 14.68 30.72 -10.51
CA ALA A 418 15.13 32.08 -10.35
C ALA A 418 14.88 32.64 -8.92
N LEU A 419 13.85 32.15 -8.22
CA LEU A 419 13.53 32.52 -6.84
C LEU A 419 14.25 31.63 -5.81
N LEU A 420 14.36 30.35 -6.11
CA LEU A 420 14.98 29.34 -5.24
C LEU A 420 15.75 28.31 -6.09
N PRO A 421 17.06 28.54 -6.34
CA PRO A 421 17.84 27.68 -7.26
C PRO A 421 17.87 26.21 -6.89
N ASN A 422 17.84 25.87 -5.58
CA ASN A 422 17.88 24.49 -5.11
C ASN A 422 16.50 23.78 -5.09
N VAL A 423 15.48 24.38 -5.68
CA VAL A 423 14.16 23.70 -5.86
C VAL A 423 14.27 22.50 -6.80
N GLU A 424 15.22 22.51 -7.73
CA GLU A 424 15.43 21.39 -8.66
C GLU A 424 15.89 20.13 -7.93
N GLU A 425 16.61 20.23 -6.81
CA GLU A 425 17.01 19.09 -5.97
C GLU A 425 15.79 18.40 -5.38
N LEU A 426 14.77 19.15 -4.93
CA LEU A 426 13.50 18.60 -4.45
C LEU A 426 12.75 17.88 -5.58
N LEU A 427 12.72 18.45 -6.78
CA LEU A 427 12.08 17.82 -7.94
C LEU A 427 12.79 16.53 -8.38
N GLU A 428 14.12 16.49 -8.31
CA GLU A 428 14.90 15.28 -8.59
C GLU A 428 14.59 14.19 -7.56
N GLU A 429 14.59 14.52 -6.27
CA GLU A 429 14.20 13.58 -5.23
C GLU A 429 12.75 13.11 -5.38
N ALA A 430 11.81 14.01 -5.71
CA ALA A 430 10.41 13.67 -5.94
C ALA A 430 10.23 12.70 -7.12
N ARG A 431 10.99 12.88 -8.22
CA ARG A 431 10.98 11.96 -9.38
C ARG A 431 11.58 10.59 -9.04
N ALA A 432 12.58 10.57 -8.16
CA ALA A 432 13.27 9.34 -7.78
C ALA A 432 12.61 8.61 -6.60
N PHE A 433 11.76 9.31 -5.84
CA PHE A 433 11.13 8.77 -4.64
C PHE A 433 10.18 7.60 -4.96
N PRO A 434 10.17 6.49 -4.18
CA PRO A 434 10.93 6.26 -2.94
C PRO A 434 12.31 5.60 -3.14
N ASN A 435 12.74 5.34 -4.37
CA ASN A 435 13.94 4.57 -4.69
C ASN A 435 15.18 5.44 -4.94
N GLY A 436 15.09 6.76 -4.70
CA GLY A 436 16.19 7.69 -4.78
C GLY A 436 17.27 7.41 -3.76
N ALA A 437 18.52 7.83 -4.06
CA ALA A 437 19.63 7.77 -3.11
C ALA A 437 19.41 8.68 -1.88
N HIS A 438 18.54 9.68 -2.01
CA HIS A 438 18.18 10.67 -1.00
C HIS A 438 16.68 10.93 -1.07
N ASP A 439 16.05 11.15 0.08
CA ASP A 439 14.63 11.46 0.25
C ASP A 439 14.37 12.55 1.31
N ASP A 440 15.45 13.21 1.78
CA ASP A 440 15.41 14.14 2.90
C ASP A 440 14.53 15.37 2.60
N THR A 441 14.51 15.86 1.34
CA THR A 441 13.61 16.97 0.94
C THR A 441 12.14 16.55 0.91
N ILE A 442 11.87 15.27 0.60
CA ILE A 442 10.51 14.71 0.57
C ILE A 442 9.98 14.50 2.00
N ASP A 443 10.85 14.12 2.94
CA ASP A 443 10.47 14.00 4.35
C ASP A 443 10.10 15.38 4.92
N ALA A 444 10.91 16.40 4.70
CA ALA A 444 10.59 17.78 5.12
C ALA A 444 9.31 18.33 4.45
N LEU A 445 9.13 18.08 3.14
CA LEU A 445 7.92 18.43 2.38
C LEU A 445 6.69 17.74 2.97
N SER A 446 6.74 16.42 3.14
CA SER A 446 5.60 15.64 3.60
C SER A 446 5.19 16.03 5.03
N GLN A 447 6.15 16.30 5.92
CA GLN A 447 5.90 16.77 7.28
C GLN A 447 5.16 18.14 7.27
N ALA A 448 5.62 19.09 6.46
CA ALA A 448 5.00 20.41 6.38
C ALA A 448 3.58 20.37 5.79
N VAL A 449 3.43 19.72 4.63
CA VAL A 449 2.14 19.71 3.90
C VAL A 449 1.09 18.90 4.64
N ASN A 450 1.45 17.76 5.25
CA ASN A 450 0.53 17.01 6.11
C ASN A 450 0.02 17.90 7.26
N ARG A 451 0.91 18.68 7.89
CA ARG A 451 0.53 19.54 9.00
C ARG A 451 -0.35 20.71 8.55
N LEU A 452 -0.02 21.33 7.43
CA LEU A 452 -0.75 22.51 6.94
C LEU A 452 -2.11 22.18 6.33
N LEU A 453 -2.27 21.02 5.66
CA LEU A 453 -3.49 20.70 4.93
C LEU A 453 -4.35 19.62 5.59
N LEU A 454 -3.76 18.70 6.34
CA LEU A 454 -4.52 17.64 7.02
C LEU A 454 -4.74 17.90 8.51
N MET A 455 -3.86 18.68 9.16
CA MET A 455 -3.95 19.05 10.57
C MET A 455 -3.61 20.53 10.75
N PRO A 456 -4.39 21.46 10.17
CA PRO A 456 -4.09 22.88 10.25
C PRO A 456 -4.09 23.37 11.70
N LEU A 457 -3.23 24.35 12.02
CA LEU A 457 -3.14 24.96 13.34
C LEU A 457 -4.37 25.83 13.66
N TRP A 458 -5.05 26.31 12.61
CA TRP A 458 -6.25 27.16 12.67
C TRP A 458 -7.29 26.56 11.73
N SER A 459 -8.52 26.38 12.19
CA SER A 459 -9.66 26.05 11.35
C SER A 459 -10.42 27.33 11.00
N ASP A 460 -10.98 27.43 9.80
CA ASP A 460 -11.83 28.56 9.40
C ASP A 460 -13.11 28.69 10.27
N GLU A 461 -13.38 27.69 11.14
CA GLU A 461 -14.49 27.71 12.12
C GLU A 461 -14.18 28.57 13.36
N ASP A 462 -12.92 28.92 13.63
CA ASP A 462 -12.52 29.73 14.79
C ASP A 462 -12.75 31.24 14.58
N ASP A 463 -13.08 31.69 13.37
CA ASP A 463 -13.37 33.10 13.06
C ASP A 463 -14.84 33.52 13.35
N HIS A 464 -15.69 32.60 13.82
CA HIS A 464 -17.06 32.90 14.23
C HIS A 464 -17.29 32.76 15.75
N VAL A 465 -16.40 33.33 16.54
CA VAL A 465 -16.77 33.64 17.93
C VAL A 465 -17.32 35.04 17.91
N ASP A 466 -18.64 35.15 17.78
CA ASP A 466 -19.39 36.38 18.01
C ASP A 466 -18.95 36.99 19.35
N GLY A 467 -18.41 38.21 19.27
CA GLY A 467 -18.10 38.99 20.44
C GLY A 467 -19.35 39.56 21.09
N ASP A 468 -20.08 38.73 21.80
CA ASP A 468 -21.09 39.15 22.76
C ASP A 468 -21.38 38.02 23.74
N ASP A 469 -20.54 37.88 24.76
CA ASP A 469 -20.91 37.31 26.07
C ASP A 469 -19.69 37.36 27.04
N PHE A 470 -19.23 38.56 27.32
CA PHE A 470 -18.45 38.81 28.52
C PHE A 470 -19.19 39.83 29.37
N LEU A 471 -20.22 39.42 30.10
CA LEU A 471 -20.68 40.01 31.34
C LEU A 471 -21.70 39.03 31.98
N ASP A 472 -21.26 38.06 32.75
CA ASP A 472 -22.00 37.64 33.90
C ASP A 472 -21.05 37.11 35.00
N ASP A 473 -20.84 38.00 35.98
CA ASP A 473 -20.25 37.72 37.29
C ASP A 473 -21.10 36.75 38.08
N ASN A 474 -20.63 35.50 38.25
CA ASN A 474 -21.10 34.71 39.39
C ASN A 474 -20.04 33.72 39.91
N PRO A 475 -19.34 34.04 41.03
CA PRO A 475 -18.40 33.15 41.67
C PRO A 475 -19.14 32.26 42.69
N ARG A 476 -19.68 31.09 42.31
CA ARG A 476 -19.99 29.99 43.25
C ARG A 476 -20.28 28.70 42.52
N SER A 477 -19.30 27.77 42.50
CA SER A 477 -19.50 26.34 42.75
C SER A 477 -18.30 25.49 42.39
N TRP A 478 -17.25 25.60 43.20
CA TRP A 478 -16.27 24.53 43.34
C TRP A 478 -16.50 23.87 44.68
N ALA A 479 -17.44 22.94 44.75
CA ALA A 479 -17.50 21.93 45.83
C ALA A 479 -18.39 20.76 45.36
N SER A 480 -17.85 19.56 45.52
CA SER A 480 -18.52 18.26 45.43
C SER A 480 -18.59 17.58 44.05
N ALA A 481 -17.63 16.69 43.84
CA ALA A 481 -17.90 15.27 43.60
C ALA A 481 -16.55 14.52 43.60
N GLY A 482 -16.21 13.97 44.74
CA GLY A 482 -15.33 12.81 44.85
C GLY A 482 -16.13 11.55 44.58
N TYR A 483 -15.58 10.65 43.86
CA TYR A 483 -15.36 9.21 44.05
C TYR A 483 -14.74 8.69 42.78
#